data_c25a0f9638f600c7c2b112e6336dce7c
#
_entry.id   c25a0f9638f600c7c2b112e6336dce7c
#
_cell.length_a   1.000
_cell.length_b   1.000
_cell.length_c   1.000
_cell.angle_alpha   90.00
_cell.angle_beta   90.00
_cell.angle_gamma   90.00
#
_symmetry.space_group_name_H-M   'P 1'
#
loop_
_entity.id
_entity.type
_entity.pdbx_description
1 polymer ?
#
loop_
_entity_poly.entity_id
_entity_poly.type
_entity_poly.pdbx_seq_one_letter_code
_entity_poly.pdbx_strand_id
1 'polypeptide(L)'
;MIDFESLSERRKPLAVVGLGYVGLPLAVAFSHHFDVVGFDISERRIEELKSGHDHTREVPEDRLQAAKIRFSTDPAVLRDCAVIIVAVPTPIDSHHSPDLTPVVGSSNTVGSNMSKGVVVCYESTVYPGLTEEICVPIMEKNSGLKFGRDFTVGYSPERINPGDKVHKLETITKIVSGSDKPTADLLAKIYGTVVKAGIHRASSIKVAEAAKVIENTQRDLNIALMNELSVIFNR
;
A
#
# COMPACT_ATOMS: atom_id res chain seq x y z
N MET A 1 -10.52 16.59 -9.82
CA MET A 1 -9.42 15.66 -9.48
C MET A 1 -8.66 16.28 -8.33
N ILE A 2 -8.26 15.51 -7.35
CA ILE A 2 -7.48 15.99 -6.20
C ILE A 2 -6.10 16.42 -6.66
N ASP A 3 -5.60 17.53 -6.12
CA ASP A 3 -4.25 18.02 -6.34
C ASP A 3 -3.34 17.72 -5.14
N PHE A 4 -2.04 17.70 -5.40
CA PHE A 4 -1.04 17.46 -4.37
C PHE A 4 -1.05 18.53 -3.27
N GLU A 5 -1.41 19.77 -3.61
CA GLU A 5 -1.45 20.91 -2.68
C GLU A 5 -2.50 20.69 -1.58
N SER A 6 -3.66 20.13 -1.94
CA SER A 6 -4.70 19.79 -0.95
C SER A 6 -4.24 18.83 0.14
N LEU A 7 -3.33 17.91 -0.21
CA LEU A 7 -2.72 16.97 0.75
C LEU A 7 -1.59 17.64 1.55
N SER A 8 -0.67 18.34 0.87
CA SER A 8 0.50 18.96 1.50
C SER A 8 0.14 20.09 2.47
N GLU A 9 -0.93 20.82 2.18
CA GLU A 9 -1.51 21.83 3.07
C GLU A 9 -2.46 21.23 4.12
N ARG A 10 -2.58 19.89 4.19
CA ARG A 10 -3.42 19.17 5.15
C ARG A 10 -4.92 19.52 5.09
N ARG A 11 -5.39 20.02 3.94
CA ARG A 11 -6.81 20.33 3.73
C ARG A 11 -7.66 19.06 3.51
N LYS A 12 -7.01 18.00 3.02
CA LYS A 12 -7.61 16.68 2.81
C LYS A 12 -6.66 15.61 3.34
N PRO A 13 -7.18 14.63 4.08
CA PRO A 13 -6.35 13.54 4.62
C PRO A 13 -6.01 12.51 3.55
N LEU A 14 -4.93 11.78 3.83
CA LEU A 14 -4.52 10.54 3.18
C LEU A 14 -4.81 9.39 4.13
N ALA A 15 -5.45 8.32 3.65
CA ALA A 15 -5.67 7.11 4.45
C ALA A 15 -4.68 6.00 4.08
N VAL A 16 -4.26 5.22 5.08
CA VAL A 16 -3.59 3.93 4.91
C VAL A 16 -4.50 2.85 5.51
N VAL A 17 -4.90 1.89 4.69
CA VAL A 17 -5.78 0.77 5.01
C VAL A 17 -4.95 -0.51 5.18
N GLY A 18 -4.99 -1.10 6.37
CA GLY A 18 -4.11 -2.17 6.78
C GLY A 18 -2.82 -1.63 7.42
N LEU A 19 -2.70 -1.78 8.73
CA LEU A 19 -1.59 -1.23 9.53
C LEU A 19 -0.63 -2.33 10.00
N GLY A 20 -0.32 -3.26 9.09
CA GLY A 20 0.70 -4.29 9.27
C GLY A 20 2.12 -3.78 9.00
N TYR A 21 3.02 -4.72 8.66
CA TYR A 21 4.45 -4.45 8.43
C TYR A 21 4.74 -3.53 7.22
N VAL A 22 3.80 -3.37 6.30
CA VAL A 22 3.91 -2.42 5.18
C VAL A 22 3.22 -1.10 5.51
N GLY A 23 1.95 -1.16 5.91
CA GLY A 23 1.12 0.03 6.02
C GLY A 23 1.50 0.93 7.21
N LEU A 24 1.90 0.37 8.36
CA LEU A 24 2.27 1.21 9.50
C LEU A 24 3.53 2.05 9.25
N PRO A 25 4.67 1.49 8.79
CA PRO A 25 5.83 2.31 8.44
C PRO A 25 5.52 3.40 7.41
N LEU A 26 4.69 3.07 6.43
CA LEU A 26 4.26 4.01 5.41
C LEU A 26 3.40 5.15 6.00
N ALA A 27 2.42 4.83 6.85
CA ALA A 27 1.58 5.81 7.53
C ALA A 27 2.42 6.77 8.41
N VAL A 28 3.40 6.21 9.13
CA VAL A 28 4.34 7.00 9.94
C VAL A 28 5.17 7.93 9.07
N ALA A 29 5.74 7.44 7.97
CA ALA A 29 6.52 8.26 7.05
C ALA A 29 5.67 9.41 6.46
N PHE A 30 4.46 9.12 6.01
CA PHE A 30 3.55 10.13 5.46
C PHE A 30 3.05 11.14 6.51
N SER A 31 2.94 10.78 7.78
CA SER A 31 2.45 11.68 8.82
C SER A 31 3.33 12.92 9.03
N HIS A 32 4.59 12.88 8.61
CA HIS A 32 5.47 14.03 8.62
C HIS A 32 5.07 15.08 7.57
N HIS A 33 4.41 14.67 6.49
CA HIS A 33 4.09 15.52 5.34
C HIS A 33 2.59 15.80 5.19
N PHE A 34 1.72 14.88 5.61
CA PHE A 34 0.28 14.92 5.37
C PHE A 34 -0.53 14.76 6.66
N ASP A 35 -1.82 15.05 6.61
CA ASP A 35 -2.81 14.58 7.59
C ASP A 35 -3.11 13.11 7.27
N VAL A 36 -2.80 12.18 8.19
CA VAL A 36 -2.88 10.74 7.94
C VAL A 36 -3.94 10.08 8.81
N VAL A 37 -4.78 9.28 8.15
CA VAL A 37 -5.71 8.35 8.77
C VAL A 37 -5.16 6.94 8.64
N GLY A 38 -4.97 6.25 9.75
CA GLY A 38 -4.64 4.83 9.78
C GLY A 38 -5.90 4.02 10.07
N PHE A 39 -6.33 3.21 9.12
CA PHE A 39 -7.49 2.33 9.27
C PHE A 39 -7.06 0.86 9.31
N ASP A 40 -7.55 0.13 10.30
CA ASP A 40 -7.41 -1.34 10.37
C ASP A 40 -8.70 -1.94 10.93
N ILE A 41 -9.08 -3.12 10.46
CA ILE A 41 -10.28 -3.84 10.94
C ILE A 41 -10.08 -4.43 12.35
N SER A 42 -8.84 -4.59 12.80
CA SER A 42 -8.50 -5.16 14.09
C SER A 42 -8.54 -4.11 15.20
N GLU A 43 -9.54 -4.18 16.06
CA GLU A 43 -9.62 -3.34 17.27
C GLU A 43 -8.36 -3.46 18.11
N ARG A 44 -7.89 -4.68 18.34
CA ARG A 44 -6.65 -4.96 19.07
C ARG A 44 -5.46 -4.20 18.47
N ARG A 45 -5.34 -4.20 17.12
CA ARG A 45 -4.25 -3.47 16.44
C ARG A 45 -4.34 -1.98 16.65
N ILE A 46 -5.54 -1.41 16.55
CA ILE A 46 -5.78 0.01 16.74
C ILE A 46 -5.50 0.44 18.19
N GLU A 47 -5.93 -0.33 19.18
CA GLU A 47 -5.64 -0.06 20.60
C GLU A 47 -4.13 -0.10 20.89
N GLU A 48 -3.46 -1.11 20.38
CA GLU A 48 -2.02 -1.26 20.48
C GLU A 48 -1.29 -0.04 19.90
N LEU A 49 -1.62 0.38 18.69
CA LEU A 49 -1.01 1.54 18.05
C LEU A 49 -1.31 2.86 18.78
N LYS A 50 -2.53 3.03 19.30
CA LYS A 50 -2.89 4.18 20.15
C LYS A 50 -2.10 4.24 21.45
N SER A 51 -1.68 3.08 21.99
CA SER A 51 -0.81 3.01 23.15
C SER A 51 0.67 3.30 22.84
N GLY A 52 1.02 3.48 21.56
CA GLY A 52 2.38 3.72 21.11
C GLY A 52 3.22 2.46 20.96
N HIS A 53 2.58 1.28 20.94
CA HIS A 53 3.26 -0.02 20.79
C HIS A 53 3.03 -0.64 19.43
N ASP A 54 4.08 -1.25 18.85
CA ASP A 54 4.04 -1.98 17.58
C ASP A 54 4.60 -3.40 17.75
N HIS A 55 3.70 -4.41 17.82
CA HIS A 55 4.12 -5.82 17.94
C HIS A 55 4.88 -6.33 16.71
N THR A 56 4.71 -5.70 15.55
CA THR A 56 5.47 -6.07 14.34
C THR A 56 6.92 -5.61 14.42
N ARG A 57 7.24 -4.67 15.31
CA ARG A 57 8.58 -4.09 15.51
C ARG A 57 9.17 -3.41 14.27
N GLU A 58 8.31 -3.01 13.33
CA GLU A 58 8.73 -2.29 12.12
C GLU A 58 8.94 -0.80 12.41
N VAL A 59 8.20 -0.25 13.39
CA VAL A 59 8.31 1.15 13.79
C VAL A 59 8.74 1.23 15.25
N PRO A 60 9.87 1.90 15.57
CA PRO A 60 10.27 2.18 16.94
C PRO A 60 9.20 2.99 17.68
N GLU A 61 9.05 2.74 19.00
CA GLU A 61 8.00 3.36 19.82
C GLU A 61 8.10 4.89 19.84
N ASP A 62 9.29 5.43 19.91
CA ASP A 62 9.53 6.87 19.87
C ASP A 62 9.06 7.51 18.56
N ARG A 63 9.27 6.85 17.43
CA ARG A 63 8.79 7.30 16.12
C ARG A 63 7.27 7.17 15.99
N LEU A 64 6.69 6.08 16.52
CA LEU A 64 5.24 5.89 16.53
C LEU A 64 4.53 6.95 17.38
N GLN A 65 5.05 7.24 18.58
CA GLN A 65 4.51 8.26 19.46
C GLN A 65 4.64 9.69 18.90
N ALA A 66 5.70 9.96 18.13
CA ALA A 66 5.89 11.25 17.46
C ALA A 66 4.98 11.41 16.21
N ALA A 67 4.48 10.30 15.64
CA ALA A 67 3.66 10.32 14.45
C ALA A 67 2.24 10.85 14.75
N LYS A 68 1.79 11.82 13.93
CA LYS A 68 0.44 12.39 14.04
C LYS A 68 -0.52 11.62 13.12
N ILE A 69 -1.01 10.47 13.59
CA ILE A 69 -1.89 9.58 12.83
C ILE A 69 -3.22 9.43 13.59
N ARG A 70 -4.34 9.56 12.88
CA ARG A 70 -5.67 9.25 13.41
C ARG A 70 -5.97 7.77 13.19
N PHE A 71 -5.79 6.94 14.21
CA PHE A 71 -6.10 5.50 14.15
C PHE A 71 -7.58 5.22 14.37
N SER A 72 -8.18 4.40 13.49
CA SER A 72 -9.61 4.05 13.55
C SER A 72 -9.91 2.65 13.03
N THR A 73 -10.92 2.02 13.62
CA THR A 73 -11.60 0.83 13.08
C THR A 73 -12.91 1.18 12.37
N ASP A 74 -13.37 2.43 12.46
CA ASP A 74 -14.56 2.89 11.76
C ASP A 74 -14.23 3.24 10.31
N PRO A 75 -14.77 2.51 9.31
CA PRO A 75 -14.47 2.77 7.90
C PRO A 75 -15.04 4.10 7.40
N ALA A 76 -15.96 4.72 8.13
CA ALA A 76 -16.51 6.04 7.76
C ALA A 76 -15.43 7.14 7.68
N VAL A 77 -14.29 6.96 8.36
CA VAL A 77 -13.16 7.90 8.28
C VAL A 77 -12.55 8.01 6.87
N LEU A 78 -12.81 7.03 5.99
CA LEU A 78 -12.31 7.04 4.62
C LEU A 78 -13.05 8.02 3.70
N ARG A 79 -14.25 8.49 4.10
CA ARG A 79 -15.09 9.37 3.26
C ARG A 79 -14.46 10.72 2.95
N ASP A 80 -13.70 11.24 3.88
CA ASP A 80 -13.06 12.56 3.75
C ASP A 80 -11.68 12.49 3.09
N CYS A 81 -11.15 11.26 2.90
CA CYS A 81 -9.81 11.05 2.39
C CYS A 81 -9.74 11.28 0.88
N ALA A 82 -8.72 12.01 0.49
CA ALA A 82 -8.43 12.30 -0.90
C ALA A 82 -7.69 11.19 -1.61
N VAL A 83 -6.83 10.50 -0.86
CA VAL A 83 -6.07 9.34 -1.31
C VAL A 83 -6.21 8.24 -0.28
N ILE A 84 -6.45 7.02 -0.75
CA ILE A 84 -6.55 5.83 0.10
C ILE A 84 -5.52 4.82 -0.40
N ILE A 85 -4.56 4.48 0.46
CA ILE A 85 -3.53 3.48 0.16
C ILE A 85 -3.91 2.18 0.84
N VAL A 86 -4.04 1.10 0.07
CA VAL A 86 -4.42 -0.23 0.56
C VAL A 86 -3.17 -1.09 0.68
N ALA A 87 -2.78 -1.41 1.92
CA ALA A 87 -1.58 -2.17 2.27
C ALA A 87 -1.92 -3.43 3.09
N VAL A 88 -2.98 -4.12 2.71
CA VAL A 88 -3.41 -5.37 3.36
C VAL A 88 -2.58 -6.56 2.89
N PRO A 89 -2.41 -7.61 3.71
CA PRO A 89 -1.65 -8.80 3.34
C PRO A 89 -2.35 -9.60 2.22
N THR A 90 -1.56 -10.38 1.50
CA THR A 90 -2.02 -11.39 0.53
C THR A 90 -1.36 -12.73 0.90
N PRO A 91 -1.89 -13.45 1.90
CA PRO A 91 -1.35 -14.74 2.29
C PRO A 91 -1.60 -15.79 1.19
N ILE A 92 -1.02 -16.96 1.35
CA ILE A 92 -1.31 -18.12 0.51
C ILE A 92 -2.24 -19.07 1.26
N ASP A 93 -3.11 -19.75 0.53
CA ASP A 93 -3.95 -20.82 1.06
C ASP A 93 -3.17 -22.16 1.20
N SER A 94 -3.86 -23.23 1.64
CA SER A 94 -3.28 -24.56 1.77
C SER A 94 -2.83 -25.19 0.44
N HIS A 95 -3.22 -24.64 -0.69
CA HIS A 95 -2.85 -25.06 -2.05
C HIS A 95 -1.76 -24.18 -2.66
N HIS A 96 -1.14 -23.30 -1.87
CA HIS A 96 -0.17 -22.29 -2.30
C HIS A 96 -0.72 -21.28 -3.32
N SER A 97 -2.06 -21.11 -3.36
CA SER A 97 -2.71 -20.09 -4.17
C SER A 97 -2.86 -18.79 -3.36
N PRO A 98 -2.78 -17.60 -3.99
CA PRO A 98 -2.99 -16.34 -3.29
C PRO A 98 -4.38 -16.26 -2.68
N ASP A 99 -4.47 -16.03 -1.37
CA ASP A 99 -5.73 -15.71 -0.70
C ASP A 99 -6.04 -14.21 -0.89
N LEU A 100 -7.02 -13.94 -1.72
CA LEU A 100 -7.45 -12.57 -2.03
C LEU A 100 -8.48 -12.01 -1.05
N THR A 101 -8.89 -12.78 -0.04
CA THR A 101 -9.91 -12.35 0.95
C THR A 101 -9.60 -10.98 1.55
N PRO A 102 -8.36 -10.67 1.99
CA PRO A 102 -8.07 -9.34 2.55
C PRO A 102 -8.18 -8.22 1.51
N VAL A 103 -7.72 -8.45 0.27
CA VAL A 103 -7.77 -7.45 -0.80
C VAL A 103 -9.20 -7.19 -1.26
N VAL A 104 -9.99 -8.23 -1.42
CA VAL A 104 -11.42 -8.14 -1.75
C VAL A 104 -12.18 -7.46 -0.61
N GLY A 105 -11.91 -7.84 0.64
CA GLY A 105 -12.51 -7.24 1.83
C GLY A 105 -12.21 -5.74 1.95
N SER A 106 -10.94 -5.35 1.77
CA SER A 106 -10.55 -3.94 1.79
C SER A 106 -11.16 -3.16 0.63
N SER A 107 -11.27 -3.75 -0.57
CA SER A 107 -11.92 -3.13 -1.73
C SER A 107 -13.41 -2.90 -1.50
N ASN A 108 -14.10 -3.84 -0.82
CA ASN A 108 -15.50 -3.65 -0.39
C ASN A 108 -15.61 -2.50 0.62
N THR A 109 -14.75 -2.48 1.63
CA THR A 109 -14.74 -1.44 2.67
C THR A 109 -14.47 -0.06 2.08
N VAL A 110 -13.45 0.06 1.23
CA VAL A 110 -13.10 1.30 0.53
C VAL A 110 -14.26 1.73 -0.38
N GLY A 111 -14.78 0.84 -1.22
CA GLY A 111 -15.89 1.13 -2.13
C GLY A 111 -17.13 1.65 -1.40
N SER A 112 -17.48 1.06 -0.24
CA SER A 112 -18.64 1.48 0.55
C SER A 112 -18.47 2.84 1.26
N ASN A 113 -17.24 3.32 1.40
CA ASN A 113 -16.93 4.49 2.20
C ASN A 113 -16.15 5.59 1.47
N MET A 114 -15.73 5.37 0.23
CA MET A 114 -15.02 6.39 -0.54
C MET A 114 -15.95 7.45 -1.13
N SER A 115 -15.42 8.63 -1.36
CA SER A 115 -16.11 9.74 -1.99
C SER A 115 -15.62 9.99 -3.42
N LYS A 116 -16.43 10.73 -4.19
CA LYS A 116 -16.07 11.14 -5.55
C LYS A 116 -14.76 11.96 -5.57
N GLY A 117 -13.91 11.67 -6.53
CA GLY A 117 -12.63 12.34 -6.74
C GLY A 117 -11.45 11.63 -6.05
N VAL A 118 -11.68 10.57 -5.27
CA VAL A 118 -10.63 9.82 -4.56
C VAL A 118 -9.69 9.10 -5.52
N VAL A 119 -8.43 8.98 -5.10
CA VAL A 119 -7.44 8.08 -5.70
C VAL A 119 -7.22 6.91 -4.76
N VAL A 120 -7.39 5.67 -5.24
CA VAL A 120 -7.13 4.46 -4.46
C VAL A 120 -5.87 3.78 -4.99
N CYS A 121 -4.84 3.63 -4.16
CA CYS A 121 -3.57 3.01 -4.53
C CYS A 121 -3.39 1.69 -3.79
N TYR A 122 -3.15 0.59 -4.49
CA TYR A 122 -2.84 -0.70 -3.88
C TYR A 122 -1.33 -0.89 -3.74
N GLU A 123 -0.90 -1.38 -2.58
CA GLU A 123 0.47 -1.83 -2.31
C GLU A 123 0.56 -3.34 -2.05
N SER A 124 -0.57 -3.99 -1.84
CA SER A 124 -0.65 -5.44 -1.64
C SER A 124 -0.02 -6.20 -2.80
N THR A 125 0.70 -7.27 -2.51
CA THR A 125 1.30 -8.12 -3.56
C THR A 125 0.21 -8.88 -4.29
N VAL A 126 0.06 -8.64 -5.59
CA VAL A 126 -1.02 -9.20 -6.41
C VAL A 126 -0.47 -9.64 -7.77
N TYR A 127 -1.22 -10.51 -8.47
CA TYR A 127 -0.90 -10.86 -9.85
C TYR A 127 -1.32 -9.75 -10.84
N PRO A 128 -0.70 -9.68 -12.03
CA PRO A 128 -1.00 -8.66 -13.03
C PRO A 128 -2.46 -8.63 -13.46
N GLY A 129 -3.09 -7.46 -13.36
CA GLY A 129 -4.49 -7.22 -13.71
C GLY A 129 -5.44 -7.21 -12.52
N LEU A 130 -5.04 -7.69 -11.33
CA LEU A 130 -5.94 -7.81 -10.19
C LEU A 130 -6.57 -6.48 -9.78
N THR A 131 -5.79 -5.41 -9.73
CA THR A 131 -6.29 -4.08 -9.33
C THR A 131 -7.43 -3.63 -10.23
N GLU A 132 -7.25 -3.72 -11.56
CA GLU A 132 -8.23 -3.21 -12.52
C GLU A 132 -9.39 -4.20 -12.77
N GLU A 133 -9.11 -5.51 -12.77
CA GLU A 133 -10.10 -6.54 -13.15
C GLU A 133 -10.95 -7.04 -11.97
N ILE A 134 -10.44 -6.93 -10.73
CA ILE A 134 -11.12 -7.40 -9.52
C ILE A 134 -11.48 -6.25 -8.59
N CYS A 135 -10.49 -5.43 -8.18
CA CYS A 135 -10.75 -4.41 -7.17
C CYS A 135 -11.63 -3.26 -7.69
N VAL A 136 -11.41 -2.80 -8.92
CA VAL A 136 -12.19 -1.72 -9.52
C VAL A 136 -13.68 -2.09 -9.63
N PRO A 137 -14.10 -3.24 -10.19
CA PRO A 137 -15.52 -3.62 -10.22
C PRO A 137 -16.17 -3.72 -8.83
N ILE A 138 -15.43 -4.17 -7.83
CA ILE A 138 -15.92 -4.23 -6.45
C ILE A 138 -16.19 -2.81 -5.93
N MET A 139 -15.25 -1.89 -6.12
CA MET A 139 -15.41 -0.50 -5.70
C MET A 139 -16.55 0.21 -6.44
N GLU A 140 -16.69 0.02 -7.76
CA GLU A 140 -17.83 0.55 -8.53
C GLU A 140 -19.16 0.05 -7.98
N LYS A 141 -19.28 -1.26 -7.75
CA LYS A 141 -20.51 -1.89 -7.23
C LYS A 141 -20.92 -1.32 -5.88
N ASN A 142 -19.97 -1.15 -4.96
CA ASN A 142 -20.26 -0.73 -3.59
C ASN A 142 -20.46 0.79 -3.45
N SER A 143 -19.77 1.59 -4.25
CA SER A 143 -19.88 3.06 -4.18
C SER A 143 -20.96 3.64 -5.07
N GLY A 144 -21.33 2.96 -6.16
CA GLY A 144 -22.12 3.53 -7.26
C GLY A 144 -21.34 4.52 -8.13
N LEU A 145 -20.07 4.78 -7.82
CA LEU A 145 -19.18 5.66 -8.58
C LEU A 145 -18.63 4.92 -9.81
N LYS A 146 -18.15 5.70 -10.80
CA LYS A 146 -17.60 5.15 -12.03
C LYS A 146 -16.10 5.39 -12.12
N PHE A 147 -15.36 4.31 -12.33
CA PHE A 147 -13.93 4.32 -12.59
C PHE A 147 -13.56 5.21 -13.78
N GLY A 148 -12.46 5.93 -13.66
CA GLY A 148 -11.96 6.86 -14.68
C GLY A 148 -12.72 8.19 -14.76
N ARG A 149 -13.92 8.27 -14.17
CA ARG A 149 -14.74 9.48 -14.12
C ARG A 149 -14.87 10.06 -12.71
N ASP A 150 -15.23 9.21 -11.76
CA ASP A 150 -15.55 9.62 -10.39
C ASP A 150 -14.44 9.22 -9.39
N PHE A 151 -13.62 8.25 -9.73
CA PHE A 151 -12.42 7.87 -8.99
C PHE A 151 -11.36 7.26 -9.93
N THR A 152 -10.12 7.24 -9.50
CA THR A 152 -9.01 6.62 -10.21
C THR A 152 -8.25 5.66 -9.31
N VAL A 153 -7.48 4.76 -9.90
CA VAL A 153 -6.68 3.79 -9.16
C VAL A 153 -5.21 3.86 -9.55
N GLY A 154 -4.36 3.40 -8.64
CA GLY A 154 -2.95 3.20 -8.88
C GLY A 154 -2.43 1.96 -8.18
N TYR A 155 -1.20 1.63 -8.48
CA TYR A 155 -0.50 0.52 -7.85
C TYR A 155 0.96 0.88 -7.61
N SER A 156 1.46 0.54 -6.42
CA SER A 156 2.84 0.80 -6.03
C SER A 156 3.35 -0.39 -5.22
N PRO A 157 4.08 -1.34 -5.82
CA PRO A 157 4.56 -2.51 -5.11
C PRO A 157 5.50 -2.16 -3.97
N GLU A 158 5.33 -2.84 -2.81
CA GLU A 158 6.30 -2.79 -1.75
C GLU A 158 7.50 -3.68 -2.09
N ARG A 159 8.71 -3.15 -1.86
CA ARG A 159 9.98 -3.81 -2.17
C ARG A 159 10.84 -4.09 -0.93
N ILE A 160 10.38 -3.68 0.27
CA ILE A 160 11.07 -3.93 1.53
C ILE A 160 10.91 -5.40 1.91
N ASN A 161 12.00 -6.04 2.32
CA ASN A 161 11.94 -7.37 2.91
C ASN A 161 11.78 -7.20 4.43
N PRO A 162 10.85 -7.93 5.07
CA PRO A 162 10.70 -7.91 6.52
C PRO A 162 12.04 -8.17 7.22
N GLY A 163 12.40 -7.32 8.19
CA GLY A 163 13.65 -7.42 8.93
C GLY A 163 14.90 -6.88 8.23
N ASP A 164 14.81 -6.39 6.99
CA ASP A 164 15.93 -5.75 6.30
C ASP A 164 16.16 -4.33 6.84
N LYS A 165 17.30 -4.14 7.52
CA LYS A 165 17.66 -2.84 8.11
C LYS A 165 18.35 -1.89 7.13
N VAL A 166 18.77 -2.37 5.97
CA VAL A 166 19.53 -1.62 4.96
C VAL A 166 18.58 -1.07 3.89
N HIS A 167 17.71 -1.91 3.38
CA HIS A 167 16.78 -1.55 2.31
C HIS A 167 15.43 -1.09 2.91
N LYS A 168 15.37 0.19 3.28
CA LYS A 168 14.18 0.83 3.85
C LYS A 168 13.39 1.57 2.76
N LEU A 169 12.15 1.94 3.06
CA LEU A 169 11.28 2.73 2.19
C LEU A 169 12.02 3.93 1.55
N GLU A 170 12.87 4.61 2.31
CA GLU A 170 13.58 5.81 1.88
C GLU A 170 14.71 5.54 0.89
N THR A 171 15.30 4.33 0.90
CA THR A 171 16.56 3.99 0.21
C THR A 171 16.37 3.15 -1.06
N ILE A 172 15.17 2.68 -1.33
CA ILE A 172 14.85 1.88 -2.52
C ILE A 172 14.01 2.70 -3.48
N THR A 173 14.37 2.71 -4.78
CA THR A 173 13.53 3.32 -5.83
C THR A 173 12.12 2.72 -5.79
N LYS A 174 11.11 3.53 -5.55
CA LYS A 174 9.71 3.09 -5.49
C LYS A 174 9.10 3.11 -6.89
N ILE A 175 8.44 2.02 -7.25
CA ILE A 175 7.65 1.95 -8.48
C ILE A 175 6.26 2.50 -8.20
N VAL A 176 5.75 3.36 -9.07
CA VAL A 176 4.36 3.84 -9.01
C VAL A 176 3.72 3.73 -10.39
N SER A 177 2.43 3.50 -10.40
CA SER A 177 1.61 3.50 -11.62
C SER A 177 0.23 4.08 -11.33
N GLY A 178 -0.47 4.50 -12.34
CA GLY A 178 -1.83 5.00 -12.25
C GLY A 178 -2.65 4.59 -13.44
N SER A 179 -3.97 4.59 -13.29
CA SER A 179 -4.93 4.32 -14.37
C SER A 179 -4.89 5.40 -15.47
N ASP A 180 -4.37 6.58 -15.13
CA ASP A 180 -4.07 7.65 -16.06
C ASP A 180 -2.79 8.40 -15.64
N LYS A 181 -2.30 9.26 -16.53
CA LYS A 181 -1.08 10.04 -16.27
C LYS A 181 -1.21 10.99 -15.06
N PRO A 182 -2.31 11.76 -14.88
CA PRO A 182 -2.48 12.60 -13.68
C PRO A 182 -2.43 11.81 -12.37
N THR A 183 -3.04 10.63 -12.32
CA THR A 183 -3.01 9.74 -11.16
C THR A 183 -1.59 9.25 -10.87
N ALA A 184 -0.87 8.79 -11.89
CA ALA A 184 0.54 8.37 -11.74
C ALA A 184 1.44 9.53 -11.27
N ASP A 185 1.23 10.74 -11.81
CA ASP A 185 1.99 11.93 -11.43
C ASP A 185 1.68 12.36 -9.98
N LEU A 186 0.43 12.29 -9.54
CA LEU A 186 0.03 12.57 -8.15
C LEU A 186 0.67 11.58 -7.18
N LEU A 187 0.55 10.27 -7.45
CA LEU A 187 1.16 9.24 -6.62
C LEU A 187 2.69 9.38 -6.59
N ALA A 188 3.32 9.69 -7.72
CA ALA A 188 4.77 9.93 -7.74
C ALA A 188 5.20 11.11 -6.87
N LYS A 189 4.40 12.19 -6.80
CA LYS A 189 4.65 13.32 -5.89
C LYS A 189 4.47 12.90 -4.43
N ILE A 190 3.40 12.16 -4.10
CA ILE A 190 3.12 11.69 -2.74
C ILE A 190 4.27 10.80 -2.24
N TYR A 191 4.60 9.74 -2.96
CA TYR A 191 5.71 8.86 -2.57
C TYR A 191 7.06 9.55 -2.58
N GLY A 192 7.26 10.51 -3.48
CA GLY A 192 8.49 11.32 -3.54
C GLY A 192 8.76 12.18 -2.30
N THR A 193 7.77 12.39 -1.42
CA THR A 193 8.01 13.08 -0.13
C THR A 193 8.79 12.21 0.86
N VAL A 194 8.66 10.89 0.75
CA VAL A 194 9.26 9.92 1.70
C VAL A 194 10.37 9.08 1.09
N VAL A 195 10.38 8.88 -0.23
CA VAL A 195 11.36 8.06 -0.94
C VAL A 195 12.47 8.94 -1.53
N LYS A 196 13.68 8.87 -0.97
CA LYS A 196 14.83 9.66 -1.41
C LYS A 196 15.56 9.05 -2.62
N ALA A 197 15.47 7.73 -2.79
CA ALA A 197 16.13 7.00 -3.88
C ALA A 197 15.49 7.23 -5.26
N GLY A 198 14.38 7.95 -5.31
CA GLY A 198 13.67 8.30 -6.54
C GLY A 198 12.44 7.43 -6.81
N ILE A 199 11.64 7.89 -7.78
CA ILE A 199 10.38 7.26 -8.16
C ILE A 199 10.48 6.81 -9.62
N HIS A 200 10.20 5.55 -9.88
CA HIS A 200 10.03 5.01 -11.22
C HIS A 200 8.54 4.93 -11.58
N ARG A 201 8.13 5.61 -12.65
CA ARG A 201 6.75 5.52 -13.16
C ARG A 201 6.65 4.37 -14.14
N ALA A 202 5.94 3.32 -13.76
CA ALA A 202 5.64 2.23 -14.69
C ALA A 202 4.62 2.68 -15.75
N SER A 203 4.68 2.06 -16.92
CA SER A 203 3.82 2.42 -18.05
C SER A 203 2.34 2.07 -17.85
N SER A 204 2.04 1.12 -16.95
CA SER A 204 0.67 0.75 -16.57
C SER A 204 0.65 0.07 -15.19
N ILE A 205 -0.54 -0.09 -14.63
CA ILE A 205 -0.77 -0.84 -13.39
C ILE A 205 -0.32 -2.29 -13.56
N LYS A 206 -0.71 -2.96 -14.65
CA LYS A 206 -0.30 -4.34 -14.94
C LYS A 206 1.22 -4.53 -15.00
N VAL A 207 1.95 -3.56 -15.55
CA VAL A 207 3.42 -3.59 -15.58
C VAL A 207 4.01 -3.47 -14.18
N ALA A 208 3.47 -2.61 -13.33
CA ALA A 208 3.92 -2.45 -11.96
C ALA A 208 3.63 -3.70 -11.10
N GLU A 209 2.46 -4.32 -11.28
CA GLU A 209 2.09 -5.59 -10.65
C GLU A 209 3.04 -6.72 -11.10
N ALA A 210 3.28 -6.84 -12.42
CA ALA A 210 4.19 -7.83 -12.99
C ALA A 210 5.63 -7.66 -12.46
N ALA A 211 6.11 -6.43 -12.31
CA ALA A 211 7.45 -6.16 -11.81
C ALA A 211 7.67 -6.77 -10.41
N LYS A 212 6.66 -6.70 -9.53
CA LYS A 212 6.72 -7.31 -8.19
C LYS A 212 6.82 -8.83 -8.25
N VAL A 213 5.99 -9.46 -9.09
CA VAL A 213 5.99 -10.92 -9.25
C VAL A 213 7.33 -11.40 -9.82
N ILE A 214 7.82 -10.76 -10.87
CA ILE A 214 9.09 -11.11 -11.53
C ILE A 214 10.26 -10.95 -10.56
N GLU A 215 10.33 -9.86 -9.79
CA GLU A 215 11.39 -9.64 -8.80
C GLU A 215 11.40 -10.74 -7.73
N ASN A 216 10.23 -11.09 -7.19
CA ASN A 216 10.13 -12.15 -6.17
C ASN A 216 10.51 -13.51 -6.75
N THR A 217 10.01 -13.88 -7.92
CA THR A 217 10.32 -15.15 -8.59
C THR A 217 11.82 -15.27 -8.89
N GLN A 218 12.43 -14.22 -9.43
CA GLN A 218 13.86 -14.19 -9.74
C GLN A 218 14.71 -14.36 -8.47
N ARG A 219 14.32 -13.71 -7.37
CA ARG A 219 15.01 -13.85 -6.07
C ARG A 219 14.89 -15.27 -5.52
N ASP A 220 13.69 -15.84 -5.55
CA ASP A 220 13.42 -17.20 -5.08
C ASP A 220 14.24 -18.23 -5.84
N LEU A 221 14.25 -18.16 -7.17
CA LEU A 221 15.05 -19.04 -8.04
C LEU A 221 16.55 -18.93 -7.75
N ASN A 222 17.09 -17.73 -7.53
CA ASN A 222 18.50 -17.56 -7.20
C ASN A 222 18.84 -18.14 -5.83
N ILE A 223 17.98 -17.96 -4.83
CA ILE A 223 18.17 -18.55 -3.50
C ILE A 223 18.13 -20.08 -3.59
N ALA A 224 17.17 -20.65 -4.29
CA ALA A 224 17.06 -22.09 -4.50
C ALA A 224 18.32 -22.64 -5.19
N LEU A 225 18.79 -21.99 -6.25
CA LEU A 225 20.02 -22.38 -6.94
C LEU A 225 21.23 -22.39 -6.00
N MET A 226 21.40 -21.34 -5.18
CA MET A 226 22.53 -21.27 -4.23
C MET A 226 22.44 -22.38 -3.17
N ASN A 227 21.25 -22.71 -2.71
CA ASN A 227 21.04 -23.81 -1.76
C ASN A 227 21.42 -25.15 -2.38
N GLU A 228 21.00 -25.44 -3.62
CA GLU A 228 21.36 -26.67 -4.33
C GLU A 228 22.88 -26.78 -4.55
N LEU A 229 23.52 -25.68 -4.98
CA LEU A 229 24.97 -25.65 -5.15
C LEU A 229 25.71 -25.88 -3.81
N SER A 230 25.21 -25.31 -2.72
CA SER A 230 25.78 -25.56 -1.39
C SER A 230 25.74 -27.06 -1.01
N VAL A 231 24.66 -27.76 -1.29
CA VAL A 231 24.53 -29.19 -1.06
C VAL A 231 25.50 -29.99 -1.95
N ILE A 232 25.65 -29.62 -3.23
CA ILE A 232 26.53 -30.30 -4.19
C ILE A 232 27.98 -30.13 -3.77
N PHE A 233 28.44 -28.94 -3.41
CA PHE A 233 29.82 -28.65 -3.08
C PHE A 233 30.24 -29.14 -1.68
N ASN A 234 29.28 -29.49 -0.81
CA ASN A 234 29.57 -30.11 0.50
C ASN A 234 29.64 -31.65 0.44
N ARG A 235 29.51 -32.27 -0.73
CA ARG A 235 29.71 -33.71 -1.00
C ARG A 235 31.05 -33.96 -1.64
#